data_3c2fba89d974c9f0634b60bf8d577808
#
_entry.id   3c2fba89d974c9f0634b60bf8d577808
#
_cell.length_a   1.000
_cell.length_b   1.000
_cell.length_c   1.000
_cell.angle_alpha   90.00
_cell.angle_beta   90.00
_cell.angle_gamma   90.00
#
_symmetry.space_group_name_H-M   'P 1'
#
loop_
_entity.id
_entity.type
_entity.pdbx_description
1 polymer ?
#
loop_
_entity_poly.entity_id
_entity_poly.type
_entity_poly.pdbx_seq_one_letter_code
_entity_poly.pdbx_strand_id
1 'polypeptide(L)'
;MANTQGKDSITQIPTNIITGFLGVGKTTAIQKLLSQKPVAERWAVLVNEFGEVGIDSNLFSSANGHKSGVTIRQVPGGCMCCTNGLPMQMALNLLLQESKPHRLLIEPTGLGHPKEVLAILSGEYYREVLNLQATLSLVDARKINDPRYTSNDTFNQQIEIAEVVIANKADLYHSNDFPLLVGYVDENFGLDQKQIYQVRHGAVELEWLARPASEKNQNEYCKVATGNNSSVLPPTLDTPREGFVSADNAGDGFFSRGWIFNPGWQFDPVKLLSLFQGLDVERLKGVFITSEGFIGFNKVDDVVTQLRFNFMPDSRVEVISRRPEIIAGLEKLLLDCRIGSKEPS
;
A
#
# COMPACT_ATOMS: atom_id res chain seq x y z
N MET A 1 28.67 -2.79 34.99
CA MET A 1 27.93 -3.86 34.34
C MET A 1 26.95 -3.17 33.39
N ALA A 2 27.32 -3.07 32.12
CA ALA A 2 26.53 -2.37 31.11
C ALA A 2 25.45 -3.32 30.60
N ASN A 3 24.20 -2.96 30.80
CA ASN A 3 23.04 -3.70 30.33
C ASN A 3 22.75 -3.24 28.90
N THR A 4 23.36 -3.88 27.93
CA THR A 4 23.05 -3.73 26.49
C THR A 4 21.78 -4.53 26.20
N GLN A 5 20.61 -3.91 26.40
CA GLN A 5 19.40 -4.37 25.74
C GLN A 5 19.58 -4.11 24.24
N GLY A 6 19.85 -5.16 23.47
CA GLY A 6 19.83 -5.15 22.03
C GLY A 6 18.43 -4.72 21.56
N LYS A 7 18.32 -3.52 21.00
CA LYS A 7 17.18 -3.17 20.15
C LYS A 7 17.21 -4.15 18.99
N ASP A 8 16.26 -5.09 18.96
CA ASP A 8 15.97 -5.90 17.76
C ASP A 8 15.53 -4.93 16.67
N SER A 9 16.50 -4.40 15.93
CA SER A 9 16.21 -3.54 14.78
C SER A 9 15.60 -4.41 13.69
N ILE A 10 14.42 -4.01 13.22
CA ILE A 10 13.74 -4.64 12.09
C ILE A 10 14.51 -4.23 10.84
N THR A 11 15.25 -5.15 10.23
CA THR A 11 16.06 -4.86 9.04
C THR A 11 15.96 -5.99 8.02
N GLN A 12 15.95 -5.62 6.73
CA GLN A 12 16.06 -6.56 5.60
C GLN A 12 15.00 -7.67 5.60
N ILE A 13 13.74 -7.32 5.90
CA ILE A 13 12.62 -8.27 5.87
C ILE A 13 12.35 -8.69 4.42
N PRO A 14 12.48 -9.97 4.05
CA PRO A 14 12.06 -10.49 2.75
C PRO A 14 10.62 -10.11 2.46
N THR A 15 10.39 -9.34 1.37
CA THR A 15 9.10 -8.75 1.05
C THR A 15 8.71 -9.07 -0.39
N ASN A 16 7.53 -9.66 -0.57
CA ASN A 16 6.99 -10.00 -1.88
C ASN A 16 5.68 -9.26 -2.14
N ILE A 17 5.50 -8.79 -3.37
CA ILE A 17 4.22 -8.30 -3.87
C ILE A 17 3.53 -9.46 -4.59
N ILE A 18 2.27 -9.71 -4.26
CA ILE A 18 1.41 -10.71 -4.92
C ILE A 18 0.28 -9.95 -5.59
N THR A 19 0.40 -9.78 -6.90
CA THR A 19 -0.53 -9.00 -7.72
C THR A 19 -1.28 -9.87 -8.73
N GLY A 20 -2.13 -9.28 -9.52
CA GLY A 20 -2.93 -9.93 -10.55
C GLY A 20 -4.33 -9.33 -10.62
N PHE A 21 -4.98 -9.46 -11.76
CA PHE A 21 -6.27 -8.83 -12.05
C PHE A 21 -7.39 -9.39 -11.16
N LEU A 22 -8.59 -8.79 -11.25
CA LEU A 22 -9.75 -9.19 -10.43
C LEU A 22 -10.12 -10.67 -10.63
N GLY A 23 -10.43 -11.35 -9.54
CA GLY A 23 -10.94 -12.72 -9.55
C GLY A 23 -9.92 -13.80 -9.98
N VAL A 24 -8.62 -13.46 -10.15
CA VAL A 24 -7.59 -14.41 -10.63
C VAL A 24 -7.14 -15.42 -9.55
N GLY A 25 -7.49 -15.20 -8.27
CA GLY A 25 -7.19 -16.10 -7.17
C GLY A 25 -6.00 -15.70 -6.29
N LYS A 26 -5.68 -14.39 -6.20
CA LYS A 26 -4.62 -13.86 -5.31
C LYS A 26 -4.77 -14.33 -3.87
N THR A 27 -5.94 -14.11 -3.30
CA THR A 27 -6.29 -14.55 -1.94
C THR A 27 -6.06 -16.04 -1.71
N THR A 28 -6.50 -16.87 -2.65
CA THR A 28 -6.29 -18.33 -2.56
C THR A 28 -4.80 -18.68 -2.59
N ALA A 29 -4.02 -18.00 -3.42
CA ALA A 29 -2.57 -18.16 -3.48
C ALA A 29 -1.90 -17.77 -2.16
N ILE A 30 -2.28 -16.63 -1.58
CA ILE A 30 -1.77 -16.20 -0.27
C ILE A 30 -2.12 -17.20 0.83
N GLN A 31 -3.36 -17.69 0.87
CA GLN A 31 -3.77 -18.74 1.83
C GLN A 31 -2.92 -20.00 1.69
N LYS A 32 -2.64 -20.43 0.46
CA LYS A 32 -1.78 -21.59 0.18
C LYS A 32 -0.34 -21.34 0.66
N LEU A 33 0.23 -20.17 0.41
CA LEU A 33 1.54 -19.79 0.92
C LEU A 33 1.58 -19.77 2.45
N LEU A 34 0.58 -19.20 3.10
CA LEU A 34 0.48 -19.17 4.57
C LEU A 34 0.35 -20.56 5.17
N SER A 35 -0.31 -21.50 4.48
CA SER A 35 -0.40 -22.90 4.92
C SER A 35 0.93 -23.66 4.84
N GLN A 36 1.86 -23.22 4.01
CA GLN A 36 3.21 -23.77 3.84
C GLN A 36 4.25 -23.07 4.72
N LYS A 37 3.87 -21.99 5.41
CA LYS A 37 4.77 -21.16 6.24
C LYS A 37 5.51 -22.04 7.27
N PRO A 38 6.85 -21.89 7.43
CA PRO A 38 7.57 -22.56 8.50
C PRO A 38 7.00 -22.20 9.88
N VAL A 39 6.86 -23.19 10.74
CA VAL A 39 6.23 -23.03 12.07
C VAL A 39 6.95 -21.99 12.93
N ALA A 40 8.27 -21.94 12.84
CA ALA A 40 9.10 -21.01 13.61
C ALA A 40 9.07 -19.56 13.10
N GLU A 41 8.54 -19.30 11.91
CA GLU A 41 8.52 -17.99 11.31
C GLU A 41 7.25 -17.20 11.65
N ARG A 42 7.40 -15.90 11.77
CA ARG A 42 6.31 -14.93 11.82
C ARG A 42 6.19 -14.29 10.45
N TRP A 43 5.01 -14.38 9.86
CA TRP A 43 4.72 -13.74 8.58
C TRP A 43 3.69 -12.63 8.76
N ALA A 44 3.85 -11.56 8.01
CA ALA A 44 2.89 -10.47 7.94
C ALA A 44 2.29 -10.39 6.54
N VAL A 45 1.01 -10.04 6.47
CA VAL A 45 0.31 -9.83 5.19
C VAL A 45 -0.37 -8.46 5.24
N LEU A 46 -0.03 -7.60 4.31
CA LEU A 46 -0.71 -6.33 4.09
C LEU A 46 -1.68 -6.49 2.92
N VAL A 47 -2.97 -6.35 3.16
CA VAL A 47 -4.03 -6.49 2.15
C VAL A 47 -4.76 -5.19 1.92
N ASN A 48 -5.28 -4.98 0.74
CA ASN A 48 -6.06 -3.78 0.43
C ASN A 48 -7.49 -3.84 0.99
N GLU A 49 -8.19 -4.95 0.80
CA GLU A 49 -9.57 -5.15 1.26
C GLU A 49 -9.79 -6.56 1.82
N PHE A 50 -10.46 -6.67 2.97
CA PHE A 50 -10.86 -7.96 3.52
C PHE A 50 -12.00 -8.63 2.71
N GLY A 51 -12.73 -7.87 1.89
CA GLY A 51 -13.92 -8.36 1.19
C GLY A 51 -13.65 -9.40 0.10
N GLU A 52 -12.45 -9.40 -0.50
CA GLU A 52 -12.02 -10.45 -1.44
C GLU A 52 -11.28 -11.60 -0.73
N VAL A 53 -10.78 -11.32 0.45
CA VAL A 53 -10.15 -12.33 1.31
C VAL A 53 -11.22 -12.90 2.22
N GLY A 54 -11.87 -13.98 1.84
CA GLY A 54 -12.68 -14.82 2.74
C GLY A 54 -11.82 -15.47 3.84
N ILE A 55 -10.82 -14.74 4.30
CA ILE A 55 -10.11 -15.02 5.53
C ILE A 55 -10.98 -14.40 6.60
N ASP A 56 -11.93 -15.17 7.13
CA ASP A 56 -12.46 -14.88 8.44
C ASP A 56 -11.26 -14.57 9.32
N SER A 57 -11.11 -13.30 9.70
CA SER A 57 -10.16 -12.90 10.76
C SER A 57 -10.36 -13.80 12.01
N ASN A 58 -11.52 -14.41 12.14
CA ASN A 58 -11.88 -15.44 13.10
C ASN A 58 -11.21 -16.80 12.86
N LEU A 59 -10.88 -17.23 11.65
CA LEU A 59 -10.20 -18.50 11.42
C LEU A 59 -8.73 -18.47 11.84
N PHE A 60 -8.08 -17.32 11.79
CA PHE A 60 -6.73 -17.13 12.32
C PHE A 60 -6.70 -16.56 13.75
N SER A 61 -7.78 -15.87 14.18
CA SER A 61 -7.91 -15.34 15.54
C SER A 61 -8.55 -16.33 16.52
N SER A 62 -9.42 -17.24 16.09
CA SER A 62 -10.27 -18.04 16.98
C SER A 62 -9.81 -19.48 17.21
N ALA A 63 -8.85 -20.01 16.45
CA ALA A 63 -8.34 -21.34 16.77
C ALA A 63 -7.21 -21.38 17.80
N ASN A 64 -6.44 -20.29 17.99
CA ASN A 64 -5.44 -20.13 19.06
C ASN A 64 -4.77 -18.75 18.90
N GLY A 65 -5.19 -17.74 19.64
CA GLY A 65 -4.52 -16.44 19.68
C GLY A 65 -3.00 -16.59 19.77
N HIS A 66 -2.27 -15.85 18.95
CA HIS A 66 -0.79 -15.81 18.85
C HIS A 66 -0.04 -17.09 18.45
N LYS A 67 -0.68 -18.23 18.20
CA LYS A 67 0.03 -19.48 17.89
C LYS A 67 0.31 -19.73 16.39
N SER A 68 -0.36 -19.03 15.46
CA SER A 68 -0.14 -19.25 14.02
C SER A 68 1.09 -18.51 13.47
N GLY A 69 1.62 -17.49 14.16
CA GLY A 69 2.71 -16.65 13.68
C GLY A 69 2.37 -15.90 12.39
N VAL A 70 1.10 -15.62 12.12
CA VAL A 70 0.62 -14.81 10.99
C VAL A 70 -0.12 -13.60 11.52
N THR A 71 0.24 -12.42 11.02
CA THR A 71 -0.46 -11.16 11.29
C THR A 71 -0.94 -10.56 9.97
N ILE A 72 -2.22 -10.28 9.87
CA ILE A 72 -2.83 -9.68 8.67
C ILE A 72 -3.35 -8.30 9.03
N ARG A 73 -3.03 -7.32 8.19
CA ARG A 73 -3.54 -5.95 8.33
C ARG A 73 -4.11 -5.46 7.02
N GLN A 74 -5.25 -4.80 7.10
CA GLN A 74 -5.86 -4.12 5.97
C GLN A 74 -5.38 -2.68 5.86
N VAL A 75 -5.23 -2.18 4.63
CA VAL A 75 -5.03 -0.75 4.37
C VAL A 75 -6.38 -0.04 4.46
N PRO A 76 -6.55 0.91 5.39
CA PRO A 76 -7.80 1.63 5.52
C PRO A 76 -8.15 2.44 4.27
N GLY A 77 -9.40 2.39 3.83
CA GLY A 77 -9.90 3.19 2.69
C GLY A 77 -9.67 2.57 1.32
N GLY A 78 -9.32 1.28 1.26
CA GLY A 78 -9.44 0.46 0.04
C GLY A 78 -8.55 0.85 -1.13
N CYS A 79 -7.49 1.64 -0.98
CA CYS A 79 -6.61 1.97 -2.10
C CYS A 79 -5.14 2.10 -1.67
N MET A 80 -4.33 1.06 -1.93
CA MET A 80 -2.88 1.08 -1.73
C MET A 80 -2.17 2.05 -2.68
N CYS A 81 -2.73 2.24 -3.88
CA CYS A 81 -2.12 3.01 -4.96
C CYS A 81 -2.68 4.43 -5.09
N CYS A 82 -3.60 4.84 -4.22
CA CYS A 82 -4.11 6.19 -4.30
C CYS A 82 -3.09 7.19 -3.78
N THR A 83 -2.72 8.14 -4.63
CA THR A 83 -1.79 9.28 -4.42
C THR A 83 -1.13 9.32 -3.05
N ASN A 84 0.19 9.16 -3.07
CA ASN A 84 1.15 9.22 -1.96
C ASN A 84 1.24 7.99 -1.04
N GLY A 85 0.45 6.94 -1.24
CA GLY A 85 0.60 5.69 -0.47
C GLY A 85 0.53 5.84 1.06
N LEU A 86 0.13 7.00 1.58
CA LEU A 86 0.18 7.29 3.01
C LEU A 86 -0.62 6.27 3.86
N PRO A 87 -1.87 5.90 3.51
CA PRO A 87 -2.60 4.87 4.27
C PRO A 87 -1.89 3.52 4.25
N MET A 88 -1.26 3.18 3.11
CA MET A 88 -0.46 1.97 2.99
C MET A 88 0.78 2.03 3.88
N GLN A 89 1.55 3.13 3.84
CA GLN A 89 2.75 3.31 4.66
C GLN A 89 2.45 3.22 6.15
N MET A 90 1.34 3.82 6.57
CA MET A 90 0.90 3.77 7.96
C MET A 90 0.51 2.35 8.39
N ALA A 91 -0.32 1.68 7.60
CA ALA A 91 -0.72 0.30 7.85
C ALA A 91 0.51 -0.63 7.87
N LEU A 92 1.46 -0.41 6.95
CA LEU A 92 2.72 -1.15 6.87
C LEU A 92 3.58 -0.93 8.11
N ASN A 93 3.81 0.31 8.52
CA ASN A 93 4.63 0.63 9.69
C ASN A 93 4.05 0.02 10.98
N LEU A 94 2.74 0.13 11.18
CA LEU A 94 2.06 -0.51 12.31
C LEU A 94 2.21 -2.03 12.25
N LEU A 95 2.00 -2.64 11.08
CA LEU A 95 2.13 -4.08 10.89
C LEU A 95 3.54 -4.57 11.23
N LEU A 96 4.58 -3.86 10.76
CA LEU A 96 5.98 -4.20 11.01
C LEU A 96 6.33 -4.07 12.51
N GLN A 97 5.89 -3.00 13.16
CA GLN A 97 6.15 -2.78 14.59
C GLN A 97 5.48 -3.84 15.48
N GLU A 98 4.24 -4.20 15.19
CA GLU A 98 3.48 -5.17 15.99
C GLU A 98 3.94 -6.60 15.77
N SER A 99 4.17 -7.01 14.53
CA SER A 99 4.42 -8.42 14.20
C SER A 99 5.90 -8.77 14.18
N LYS A 100 6.82 -7.80 13.94
CA LYS A 100 8.25 -8.04 13.72
C LYS A 100 8.48 -9.27 12.83
N PRO A 101 7.99 -9.26 11.59
CA PRO A 101 7.86 -10.48 10.80
C PRO A 101 9.20 -10.90 10.21
N HIS A 102 9.35 -12.20 9.95
CA HIS A 102 10.47 -12.75 9.18
C HIS A 102 10.22 -12.68 7.66
N ARG A 103 8.95 -12.47 7.24
CA ARG A 103 8.55 -12.25 5.85
C ARG A 103 7.29 -11.41 5.78
N LEU A 104 7.24 -10.54 4.77
CA LEU A 104 6.09 -9.70 4.47
C LEU A 104 5.52 -10.06 3.09
N LEU A 105 4.23 -10.25 3.01
CA LEU A 105 3.48 -10.35 1.76
C LEU A 105 2.59 -9.12 1.61
N ILE A 106 2.53 -8.56 0.40
CA ILE A 106 1.70 -7.38 0.11
C ILE A 106 0.76 -7.74 -1.04
N GLU A 107 -0.55 -7.63 -0.82
CA GLU A 107 -1.59 -7.83 -1.83
C GLU A 107 -2.21 -6.48 -2.22
N PRO A 108 -1.81 -5.86 -3.34
CA PRO A 108 -2.49 -4.70 -3.89
C PRO A 108 -3.88 -5.07 -4.43
N THR A 109 -4.74 -4.07 -4.64
CA THR A 109 -6.02 -4.32 -5.34
C THR A 109 -5.80 -4.87 -6.73
N GLY A 110 -6.75 -5.67 -7.22
CA GLY A 110 -6.69 -6.20 -8.58
C GLY A 110 -6.77 -5.13 -9.69
N LEU A 111 -7.25 -3.92 -9.38
CA LEU A 111 -7.31 -2.75 -10.27
C LEU A 111 -6.32 -1.64 -9.86
N GLY A 112 -5.47 -1.89 -8.85
CA GLY A 112 -4.48 -0.92 -8.40
C GLY A 112 -3.27 -0.83 -9.34
N HIS A 113 -2.53 0.26 -9.24
CA HIS A 113 -1.29 0.48 -9.97
C HIS A 113 -0.11 -0.11 -9.20
N PRO A 114 0.34 -1.33 -9.52
CA PRO A 114 1.36 -2.02 -8.73
C PRO A 114 2.73 -1.35 -8.83
N LYS A 115 3.00 -0.58 -9.88
CA LYS A 115 4.22 0.24 -10.01
C LYS A 115 4.34 1.29 -8.90
N GLU A 116 3.22 1.88 -8.48
CA GLU A 116 3.20 2.85 -7.38
C GLU A 116 3.52 2.19 -6.03
N VAL A 117 3.01 0.99 -5.81
CA VAL A 117 3.34 0.19 -4.61
C VAL A 117 4.84 -0.12 -4.59
N LEU A 118 5.40 -0.58 -5.71
CA LEU A 118 6.84 -0.81 -5.83
C LEU A 118 7.66 0.46 -5.58
N ALA A 119 7.25 1.60 -6.14
CA ALA A 119 7.95 2.87 -5.93
C ALA A 119 7.98 3.27 -4.45
N ILE A 120 6.87 3.11 -3.72
CA ILE A 120 6.82 3.38 -2.28
C ILE A 120 7.77 2.46 -1.52
N LEU A 121 7.73 1.15 -1.79
CA LEU A 121 8.56 0.16 -1.09
C LEU A 121 10.05 0.26 -1.45
N SER A 122 10.37 0.79 -2.63
CA SER A 122 11.75 1.06 -3.08
C SER A 122 12.30 2.38 -2.53
N GLY A 123 11.49 3.19 -1.84
CA GLY A 123 11.89 4.45 -1.24
C GLY A 123 13.01 4.27 -0.19
N GLU A 124 13.80 5.32 0.03
CA GLU A 124 14.99 5.31 0.88
C GLU A 124 14.72 4.74 2.28
N TYR A 125 13.62 5.15 2.91
CA TYR A 125 13.21 4.68 4.23
C TYR A 125 12.99 3.16 4.29
N TYR A 126 12.31 2.59 3.27
CA TYR A 126 11.98 1.16 3.28
C TYR A 126 13.13 0.26 2.85
N ARG A 127 14.14 0.76 2.13
CA ARG A 127 15.32 -0.02 1.73
C ARG A 127 16.15 -0.56 2.89
N GLU A 128 16.18 0.17 4.00
CA GLU A 128 16.87 -0.29 5.20
C GLU A 128 16.08 -1.38 5.93
N VAL A 129 14.75 -1.33 5.82
CA VAL A 129 13.83 -2.20 6.56
C VAL A 129 13.41 -3.42 5.75
N LEU A 130 13.16 -3.25 4.45
CA LEU A 130 12.62 -4.28 3.56
C LEU A 130 13.68 -4.74 2.56
N ASN A 131 13.71 -6.06 2.32
CA ASN A 131 14.46 -6.68 1.23
C ASN A 131 13.45 -7.15 0.17
N LEU A 132 13.24 -6.33 -0.86
CA LEU A 132 12.31 -6.66 -1.93
C LEU A 132 12.79 -7.88 -2.70
N GLN A 133 11.93 -8.89 -2.74
CA GLN A 133 12.06 -10.12 -3.50
C GLN A 133 11.12 -10.09 -4.71
N ALA A 134 11.06 -11.18 -5.45
CA ALA A 134 10.22 -11.28 -6.64
C ALA A 134 8.78 -10.81 -6.40
N THR A 135 8.27 -10.03 -7.35
CA THR A 135 6.85 -9.78 -7.52
C THR A 135 6.22 -10.94 -8.26
N LEU A 136 5.15 -11.49 -7.71
CA LEU A 136 4.38 -12.58 -8.29
C LEU A 136 3.09 -12.01 -8.91
N SER A 137 2.87 -12.22 -10.20
CA SER A 137 1.62 -11.82 -10.87
C SER A 137 0.80 -13.05 -11.25
N LEU A 138 -0.40 -13.17 -10.67
CA LEU A 138 -1.33 -14.22 -11.07
C LEU A 138 -2.12 -13.80 -12.31
N VAL A 139 -2.22 -14.69 -13.28
CA VAL A 139 -2.92 -14.48 -14.56
C VAL A 139 -3.84 -15.66 -14.84
N ASP A 140 -5.01 -15.40 -15.37
CA ASP A 140 -5.89 -16.43 -15.95
C ASP A 140 -5.62 -16.47 -17.46
N ALA A 141 -4.89 -17.49 -17.95
CA ALA A 141 -4.45 -17.58 -19.34
C ALA A 141 -5.59 -17.57 -20.37
N ARG A 142 -6.81 -17.95 -19.98
CA ARG A 142 -8.01 -17.90 -20.83
C ARG A 142 -8.38 -16.47 -21.23
N LYS A 143 -7.85 -15.46 -20.52
CA LYS A 143 -8.17 -14.03 -20.71
C LYS A 143 -7.26 -13.33 -21.71
N ILE A 144 -6.20 -14.00 -22.18
CA ILE A 144 -5.24 -13.39 -23.13
C ILE A 144 -5.86 -13.06 -24.49
N ASN A 145 -6.88 -13.77 -24.91
CA ASN A 145 -7.61 -13.46 -26.14
C ASN A 145 -8.72 -12.39 -25.96
N ASP A 146 -8.92 -11.89 -24.76
CA ASP A 146 -9.95 -10.90 -24.47
C ASP A 146 -9.35 -9.48 -24.42
N PRO A 147 -9.66 -8.60 -25.39
CA PRO A 147 -9.13 -7.24 -25.44
C PRO A 147 -9.40 -6.41 -24.17
N ARG A 148 -10.45 -6.74 -23.40
CA ARG A 148 -10.75 -6.06 -22.12
C ARG A 148 -9.64 -6.24 -21.09
N TYR A 149 -8.83 -7.31 -21.25
CA TYR A 149 -7.66 -7.58 -20.42
C TYR A 149 -6.38 -7.08 -21.07
N THR A 150 -6.11 -7.48 -22.32
CA THR A 150 -4.85 -7.18 -23.00
C THR A 150 -4.69 -5.70 -23.39
N SER A 151 -5.80 -4.94 -23.52
CA SER A 151 -5.75 -3.49 -23.70
C SER A 151 -5.81 -2.71 -22.37
N ASN A 152 -5.82 -3.39 -21.23
CA ASN A 152 -5.90 -2.75 -19.93
C ASN A 152 -4.50 -2.49 -19.37
N ASP A 153 -4.19 -1.22 -19.10
CA ASP A 153 -2.88 -0.80 -18.62
C ASP A 153 -2.51 -1.44 -17.28
N THR A 154 -3.45 -1.58 -16.35
CA THR A 154 -3.20 -2.21 -15.05
C THR A 154 -2.85 -3.69 -15.21
N PHE A 155 -3.58 -4.41 -16.07
CA PHE A 155 -3.28 -5.82 -16.37
C PHE A 155 -1.86 -5.97 -16.92
N ASN A 156 -1.49 -5.12 -17.87
CA ASN A 156 -0.15 -5.13 -18.48
C ASN A 156 0.94 -4.75 -17.47
N GLN A 157 0.72 -3.72 -16.66
CA GLN A 157 1.66 -3.33 -15.61
C GLN A 157 1.90 -4.44 -14.59
N GLN A 158 0.87 -5.22 -14.22
CA GLN A 158 0.99 -6.35 -13.29
C GLN A 158 1.90 -7.45 -13.84
N ILE A 159 1.85 -7.70 -15.16
CA ILE A 159 2.73 -8.66 -15.81
C ILE A 159 4.13 -8.08 -15.98
N GLU A 160 4.22 -6.81 -16.37
CA GLU A 160 5.50 -6.12 -16.61
C GLU A 160 6.43 -6.14 -15.40
N ILE A 161 5.91 -5.81 -14.22
CA ILE A 161 6.71 -5.74 -12.99
C ILE A 161 7.02 -7.11 -12.37
N ALA A 162 6.37 -8.18 -12.82
CA ALA A 162 6.52 -9.48 -12.23
C ALA A 162 7.78 -10.19 -12.69
N GLU A 163 8.56 -10.74 -11.77
CA GLU A 163 9.62 -11.73 -12.03
C GLU A 163 9.03 -13.13 -12.17
N VAL A 164 7.88 -13.38 -11.55
CA VAL A 164 7.18 -14.66 -11.61
C VAL A 164 5.75 -14.44 -12.08
N VAL A 165 5.40 -14.98 -13.23
CA VAL A 165 4.03 -14.99 -13.76
C VAL A 165 3.41 -16.35 -13.47
N ILE A 166 2.26 -16.36 -12.80
CA ILE A 166 1.57 -17.57 -12.35
C ILE A 166 0.28 -17.72 -13.12
N ALA A 167 0.26 -18.61 -14.11
CA ALA A 167 -0.94 -18.99 -14.85
C ALA A 167 -1.84 -19.86 -13.97
N ASN A 168 -2.72 -19.23 -13.21
CA ASN A 168 -3.63 -19.89 -12.26
C ASN A 168 -4.92 -20.38 -12.95
N LYS A 169 -5.65 -21.28 -12.27
CA LYS A 169 -6.86 -21.93 -12.76
C LYS A 169 -6.61 -22.86 -13.96
N ALA A 170 -5.46 -23.49 -13.99
CA ALA A 170 -5.06 -24.37 -15.08
C ALA A 170 -5.98 -25.62 -15.25
N ASP A 171 -6.79 -25.90 -14.24
CA ASP A 171 -7.87 -26.88 -14.31
C ASP A 171 -8.99 -26.51 -15.28
N LEU A 172 -9.07 -25.23 -15.67
CA LEU A 172 -10.07 -24.67 -16.58
C LEU A 172 -9.52 -24.36 -17.98
N TYR A 173 -8.23 -24.65 -18.24
CA TYR A 173 -7.56 -24.28 -19.49
C TYR A 173 -7.86 -25.26 -20.61
N HIS A 174 -7.94 -24.73 -21.83
CA HIS A 174 -7.81 -25.48 -23.07
C HIS A 174 -6.33 -25.61 -23.46
N SER A 175 -6.03 -26.49 -24.42
CA SER A 175 -4.65 -26.82 -24.83
C SER A 175 -3.80 -25.60 -25.24
N ASN A 176 -4.40 -24.56 -25.79
CA ASN A 176 -3.70 -23.38 -26.29
C ASN A 176 -3.62 -22.21 -25.31
N ASP A 177 -4.36 -22.23 -24.20
CA ASP A 177 -4.44 -21.08 -23.30
C ASP A 177 -3.07 -20.72 -22.69
N PHE A 178 -2.36 -21.73 -22.19
CA PHE A 178 -1.04 -21.51 -21.59
C PHE A 178 0.02 -21.12 -22.63
N PRO A 179 0.17 -21.77 -23.79
CA PRO A 179 1.05 -21.30 -24.85
C PRO A 179 0.77 -19.85 -25.30
N LEU A 180 -0.49 -19.46 -25.42
CA LEU A 180 -0.87 -18.07 -25.76
C LEU A 180 -0.43 -17.08 -24.70
N LEU A 181 -0.56 -17.39 -23.42
CA LEU A 181 -0.03 -16.55 -22.34
C LEU A 181 1.49 -16.42 -22.45
N VAL A 182 2.20 -17.52 -22.66
CA VAL A 182 3.68 -17.48 -22.80
C VAL A 182 4.08 -16.61 -23.98
N GLY A 183 3.45 -16.77 -25.14
CA GLY A 183 3.70 -15.93 -26.33
C GLY A 183 3.39 -14.45 -26.06
N TYR A 184 2.27 -14.16 -25.41
CA TYR A 184 1.90 -12.78 -25.04
C TYR A 184 2.93 -12.13 -24.12
N VAL A 185 3.41 -12.86 -23.11
CA VAL A 185 4.43 -12.34 -22.18
C VAL A 185 5.75 -12.11 -22.90
N ASP A 186 6.15 -13.02 -23.79
CA ASP A 186 7.39 -12.89 -24.56
C ASP A 186 7.36 -11.69 -25.50
N GLU A 187 6.30 -11.56 -26.29
CA GLU A 187 6.14 -10.48 -27.27
C GLU A 187 6.08 -9.08 -26.64
N ASN A 188 5.45 -8.94 -25.47
CA ASN A 188 5.20 -7.62 -24.88
C ASN A 188 6.20 -7.24 -23.78
N PHE A 189 6.80 -8.20 -23.08
CA PHE A 189 7.61 -7.94 -21.88
C PHE A 189 8.96 -8.67 -21.86
N GLY A 190 9.17 -9.63 -22.77
CA GLY A 190 10.36 -10.49 -22.81
C GLY A 190 10.37 -11.55 -21.70
N LEU A 191 11.02 -12.67 -21.97
CA LEU A 191 11.14 -13.79 -21.03
C LEU A 191 12.47 -13.81 -20.26
N ASP A 192 13.46 -13.00 -20.63
CA ASP A 192 14.84 -13.10 -20.12
C ASP A 192 14.92 -13.04 -18.58
N GLN A 193 14.01 -12.31 -17.94
CA GLN A 193 14.00 -12.14 -16.48
C GLN A 193 12.71 -12.66 -15.82
N LYS A 194 11.85 -13.33 -16.59
CA LYS A 194 10.56 -13.82 -16.12
C LYS A 194 10.51 -15.34 -16.11
N GLN A 195 9.88 -15.88 -15.08
CA GLN A 195 9.49 -17.28 -15.06
C GLN A 195 7.98 -17.40 -15.09
N ILE A 196 7.48 -18.32 -15.90
CA ILE A 196 6.05 -18.57 -16.04
C ILE A 196 5.75 -19.97 -15.56
N TYR A 197 4.88 -20.08 -14.56
CA TYR A 197 4.42 -21.35 -14.01
C TYR A 197 2.93 -21.52 -14.20
N GLN A 198 2.52 -22.75 -14.47
CA GLN A 198 1.12 -23.11 -14.58
C GLN A 198 0.68 -23.83 -13.29
N VAL A 199 -0.37 -23.30 -12.62
CA VAL A 199 -0.86 -23.85 -11.36
C VAL A 199 -2.38 -23.99 -11.33
N ARG A 200 -2.86 -24.81 -10.40
CA ARG A 200 -4.28 -25.00 -10.10
C ARG A 200 -4.55 -24.52 -8.68
N HIS A 201 -5.73 -23.94 -8.46
CA HIS A 201 -6.21 -23.59 -7.12
C HIS A 201 -5.21 -22.77 -6.27
N GLY A 202 -4.42 -21.90 -6.91
CA GLY A 202 -3.45 -21.04 -6.21
C GLY A 202 -2.27 -21.79 -5.59
N ALA A 203 -1.87 -22.93 -6.14
CA ALA A 203 -0.74 -23.74 -5.63
C ALA A 203 0.60 -23.09 -5.96
N VAL A 204 0.93 -22.03 -5.21
CA VAL A 204 2.19 -21.28 -5.31
C VAL A 204 3.23 -21.92 -4.41
N GLU A 205 4.47 -22.10 -4.94
CA GLU A 205 5.58 -22.69 -4.22
C GLU A 205 6.38 -21.64 -3.45
N LEU A 206 6.85 -21.97 -2.23
CA LEU A 206 7.62 -21.07 -1.39
C LEU A 206 8.93 -20.61 -2.03
N GLU A 207 9.56 -21.46 -2.83
CA GLU A 207 10.83 -21.15 -3.50
C GLU A 207 10.73 -19.97 -4.47
N TRP A 208 9.53 -19.73 -5.05
CA TRP A 208 9.33 -18.60 -5.97
C TRP A 208 9.37 -17.27 -5.25
N LEU A 209 9.09 -17.25 -3.94
CA LEU A 209 9.20 -16.06 -3.10
C LEU A 209 10.67 -15.64 -2.84
N ALA A 210 11.60 -16.58 -2.90
CA ALA A 210 13.01 -16.32 -2.56
C ALA A 210 13.83 -15.73 -3.73
N ARG A 211 13.24 -15.58 -4.91
CA ARG A 211 13.93 -14.96 -6.04
C ARG A 211 14.17 -13.48 -5.76
N PRO A 212 15.32 -12.93 -6.15
CA PRO A 212 15.56 -11.50 -6.05
C PRO A 212 14.64 -10.73 -6.99
N ALA A 213 14.23 -9.55 -6.59
CA ALA A 213 13.60 -8.59 -7.50
C ALA A 213 14.61 -8.16 -8.58
N SER A 214 14.15 -7.90 -9.81
CA SER A 214 15.00 -7.48 -10.91
C SER A 214 15.67 -6.13 -10.62
N GLU A 215 16.89 -5.92 -11.14
CA GLU A 215 17.57 -4.63 -11.05
C GLU A 215 16.75 -3.50 -11.68
N LYS A 216 15.97 -3.80 -12.73
CA LYS A 216 15.04 -2.87 -13.35
C LYS A 216 14.02 -2.39 -12.31
N ASN A 217 13.37 -3.30 -11.60
CA ASN A 217 12.39 -2.97 -10.56
C ASN A 217 13.02 -2.22 -9.39
N GLN A 218 14.25 -2.56 -8.99
CA GLN A 218 14.95 -1.86 -7.92
C GLN A 218 15.41 -0.45 -8.31
N ASN A 219 15.85 -0.24 -9.57
CA ASN A 219 16.48 1.00 -9.99
C ASN A 219 15.52 2.00 -10.68
N GLU A 220 14.58 1.54 -11.50
CA GLU A 220 13.63 2.43 -12.19
C GLU A 220 12.62 3.03 -11.21
N TYR A 221 12.07 2.21 -10.32
CA TYR A 221 11.08 2.68 -9.34
C TYR A 221 11.73 3.51 -8.23
N CYS A 222 13.02 3.34 -7.98
CA CYS A 222 13.77 4.26 -7.14
C CYS A 222 13.91 5.66 -7.75
N LYS A 223 14.09 5.76 -9.07
CA LYS A 223 14.16 7.05 -9.77
C LYS A 223 12.81 7.75 -9.87
N VAL A 224 11.71 6.98 -9.92
CA VAL A 224 10.35 7.53 -9.86
C VAL A 224 10.07 8.12 -8.47
N ALA A 225 10.57 7.51 -7.41
CA ALA A 225 10.48 8.06 -6.05
C ALA A 225 11.32 9.35 -5.86
N THR A 226 12.35 9.56 -6.70
CA THR A 226 13.20 10.77 -6.69
C THR A 226 12.91 11.75 -7.84
N GLY A 227 12.11 11.35 -8.82
CA GLY A 227 11.74 12.16 -10.00
C GLY A 227 10.43 12.91 -9.79
N ASN A 228 10.44 14.14 -10.18
CA ASN A 228 9.52 15.28 -10.13
C ASN A 228 7.98 15.10 -10.16
N ASN A 229 7.41 13.91 -9.96
CA ASN A 229 5.95 13.71 -9.94
C ASN A 229 5.40 13.05 -8.67
N SER A 230 6.19 12.98 -7.62
CA SER A 230 5.68 12.56 -6.31
C SER A 230 5.30 13.81 -5.53
N SER A 231 4.03 14.16 -5.55
CA SER A 231 3.41 15.00 -4.53
C SER A 231 3.37 14.22 -3.21
N VAL A 232 4.54 13.89 -2.69
CA VAL A 232 4.69 13.26 -1.38
C VAL A 232 5.19 14.35 -0.46
N LEU A 233 4.44 14.61 0.59
CA LEU A 233 5.11 15.10 1.79
C LEU A 233 6.27 14.13 2.02
N PRO A 234 7.54 14.59 1.94
CA PRO A 234 8.65 13.68 2.13
C PRO A 234 8.45 12.94 3.44
N PRO A 235 8.70 11.63 3.49
CA PRO A 235 8.64 10.86 4.74
C PRO A 235 9.59 11.42 5.82
N THR A 236 10.45 12.34 5.44
CA THR A 236 11.47 13.04 6.23
C THR A 236 11.03 14.42 6.75
N LEU A 237 9.79 14.85 6.56
CA LEU A 237 9.32 15.93 7.43
C LEU A 237 9.14 15.33 8.82
N ASP A 238 10.16 15.52 9.65
CA ASP A 238 10.07 15.19 11.06
C ASP A 238 8.79 15.78 11.63
N THR A 239 8.09 14.98 12.41
CA THR A 239 6.90 15.44 13.13
C THR A 239 7.32 16.68 13.94
N PRO A 240 6.74 17.84 13.70
CA PRO A 240 7.20 19.07 14.33
C PRO A 240 7.01 19.00 15.85
N ARG A 241 8.04 19.36 16.60
CA ARG A 241 7.96 19.43 18.06
C ARG A 241 7.03 20.56 18.52
N GLU A 242 6.93 21.62 17.71
CA GLU A 242 6.04 22.76 17.91
C GLU A 242 5.43 23.18 16.58
N GLY A 243 4.17 23.62 16.58
CA GLY A 243 3.51 24.14 15.39
C GLY A 243 3.16 23.05 14.36
N PHE A 244 3.45 23.35 13.11
CA PHE A 244 3.24 22.49 11.95
C PHE A 244 4.33 22.73 10.90
N VAL A 245 4.46 21.80 9.97
CA VAL A 245 5.26 21.97 8.76
C VAL A 245 4.38 21.76 7.54
N SER A 246 4.70 22.43 6.44
CA SER A 246 3.99 22.26 5.18
C SER A 246 4.95 22.16 4.00
N ALA A 247 4.52 21.49 2.94
CA ALA A 247 5.25 21.38 1.69
C ALA A 247 4.30 21.55 0.51
N ASP A 248 4.76 22.29 -0.49
CA ASP A 248 4.06 22.51 -1.75
C ASP A 248 4.63 21.65 -2.87
N ASN A 249 3.74 21.25 -3.79
CA ASN A 249 4.14 20.67 -5.04
C ASN A 249 3.22 21.14 -6.18
N ALA A 250 3.73 21.14 -7.41
CA ALA A 250 2.96 21.48 -8.60
C ALA A 250 3.42 20.62 -9.79
N GLY A 251 2.47 20.09 -10.56
CA GLY A 251 2.72 19.31 -11.77
C GLY A 251 1.45 19.05 -12.55
N ASP A 252 1.55 18.92 -13.86
CA ASP A 252 0.44 18.57 -14.76
C ASP A 252 -0.83 19.44 -14.64
N GLY A 253 -0.67 20.72 -14.27
CA GLY A 253 -1.79 21.65 -14.07
C GLY A 253 -2.50 21.49 -12.73
N PHE A 254 -1.95 20.72 -11.80
CA PHE A 254 -2.41 20.58 -10.43
C PHE A 254 -1.41 21.20 -9.45
N PHE A 255 -1.95 21.71 -8.37
CA PHE A 255 -1.21 22.20 -7.20
C PHE A 255 -1.56 21.29 -6.03
N SER A 256 -0.58 20.94 -5.22
CA SER A 256 -0.83 20.25 -3.96
C SER A 256 -0.06 20.88 -2.82
N ARG A 257 -0.65 20.82 -1.63
CA ARG A 257 0.00 21.17 -0.38
C ARG A 257 -0.34 20.14 0.68
N GLY A 258 0.68 19.74 1.40
CA GLY A 258 0.53 18.89 2.56
C GLY A 258 0.95 19.60 3.84
N TRP A 259 0.31 19.24 4.96
CA TRP A 259 0.64 19.71 6.30
C TRP A 259 0.82 18.54 7.26
N ILE A 260 1.79 18.67 8.16
CA ILE A 260 1.97 17.77 9.31
C ILE A 260 1.93 18.65 10.56
N PHE A 261 1.05 18.32 11.48
CA PHE A 261 0.83 19.07 12.71
C PHE A 261 1.48 18.38 13.91
N ASN A 262 1.83 19.18 14.91
CA ASN A 262 2.33 18.67 16.18
C ASN A 262 1.38 17.62 16.78
N PRO A 263 1.90 16.45 17.27
CA PRO A 263 1.09 15.38 17.83
C PRO A 263 0.26 15.77 19.06
N GLY A 264 0.67 16.80 19.77
CA GLY A 264 -0.08 17.33 20.90
C GLY A 264 -1.32 18.16 20.52
N TRP A 265 -1.51 18.41 19.22
CA TRP A 265 -2.68 19.14 18.76
C TRP A 265 -3.88 18.22 18.57
N GLN A 266 -5.04 18.70 19.03
CA GLN A 266 -6.32 18.06 18.79
C GLN A 266 -7.19 18.93 17.90
N PHE A 267 -7.96 18.29 17.04
CA PHE A 267 -8.86 18.96 16.11
C PHE A 267 -10.33 18.61 16.40
N ASP A 268 -11.21 19.54 16.09
CA ASP A 268 -12.66 19.35 16.15
C ASP A 268 -13.12 18.58 14.91
N PRO A 269 -13.62 17.35 15.06
CA PRO A 269 -14.01 16.52 13.92
C PRO A 269 -15.21 17.08 13.15
N VAL A 270 -16.12 17.80 13.81
CA VAL A 270 -17.30 18.41 13.17
C VAL A 270 -16.87 19.59 12.30
N LYS A 271 -15.97 20.45 12.82
CA LYS A 271 -15.41 21.55 12.04
C LYS A 271 -14.64 21.06 10.83
N LEU A 272 -13.78 20.01 11.02
CA LEU A 272 -13.03 19.40 9.91
C LEU A 272 -13.99 18.83 8.84
N LEU A 273 -15.01 18.10 9.25
CA LEU A 273 -15.99 17.57 8.30
C LEU A 273 -16.69 18.67 7.51
N SER A 274 -17.19 19.70 8.22
CA SER A 274 -17.85 20.86 7.59
C SER A 274 -16.93 21.59 6.62
N LEU A 275 -15.66 21.82 7.02
CA LEU A 275 -14.64 22.41 6.16
C LEU A 275 -14.44 21.58 4.89
N PHE A 276 -14.20 20.27 5.03
CA PHE A 276 -13.90 19.41 3.89
C PHE A 276 -15.10 19.21 2.95
N GLN A 277 -16.32 19.22 3.47
CA GLN A 277 -17.52 19.20 2.64
C GLN A 277 -17.67 20.46 1.78
N GLY A 278 -17.30 21.62 2.34
CA GLY A 278 -17.38 22.89 1.64
C GLY A 278 -16.23 23.22 0.70
N LEU A 279 -15.15 22.44 0.70
CA LEU A 279 -14.01 22.66 -0.18
C LEU A 279 -14.31 22.17 -1.59
N ASP A 280 -14.02 23.01 -2.59
CA ASP A 280 -14.06 22.64 -4.00
C ASP A 280 -12.63 22.29 -4.48
N VAL A 281 -12.23 21.06 -4.22
CA VAL A 281 -10.90 20.52 -4.53
C VAL A 281 -11.03 19.16 -5.18
N GLU A 282 -10.11 18.83 -6.06
CA GLU A 282 -10.12 17.54 -6.77
C GLU A 282 -9.90 16.37 -5.80
N ARG A 283 -9.11 16.62 -4.76
CA ARG A 283 -8.83 15.59 -3.76
C ARG A 283 -8.37 16.17 -2.44
N LEU A 284 -8.81 15.54 -1.36
CA LEU A 284 -8.26 15.74 -0.03
C LEU A 284 -8.12 14.40 0.67
N LYS A 285 -6.95 14.18 1.27
CA LYS A 285 -6.72 13.07 2.20
C LYS A 285 -6.05 13.59 3.45
N GLY A 286 -6.56 13.18 4.60
CA GLY A 286 -5.99 13.58 5.87
C GLY A 286 -6.37 12.64 6.98
N VAL A 287 -5.55 12.66 8.03
CA VAL A 287 -5.79 11.97 9.29
C VAL A 287 -5.54 12.94 10.41
N PHE A 288 -6.39 12.91 11.42
CA PHE A 288 -6.36 13.89 12.49
C PHE A 288 -6.52 13.24 13.86
N ILE A 289 -5.75 13.70 14.81
CA ILE A 289 -5.95 13.48 16.24
C ILE A 289 -7.08 14.41 16.65
N THR A 290 -8.25 13.86 17.00
CA THR A 290 -9.43 14.65 17.31
C THR A 290 -9.88 14.43 18.75
N SER A 291 -10.83 15.23 19.21
CA SER A 291 -11.48 15.02 20.51
C SER A 291 -12.26 13.69 20.63
N GLU A 292 -12.57 13.06 19.49
CA GLU A 292 -13.28 11.78 19.42
C GLU A 292 -12.37 10.60 19.07
N GLY A 293 -11.06 10.76 19.14
CA GLY A 293 -10.06 9.78 18.73
C GLY A 293 -9.45 10.12 17.37
N PHE A 294 -8.92 9.11 16.69
CA PHE A 294 -8.20 9.30 15.42
C PHE A 294 -9.15 9.12 14.25
N ILE A 295 -9.30 10.16 13.42
CA ILE A 295 -10.23 10.16 12.29
C ILE A 295 -9.50 10.49 11.00
N GLY A 296 -9.68 9.64 9.98
CA GLY A 296 -9.27 9.89 8.62
C GLY A 296 -10.40 10.48 7.80
N PHE A 297 -10.06 11.40 6.91
CA PHE A 297 -10.94 12.01 5.94
C PHE A 297 -10.40 11.74 4.54
N ASN A 298 -11.27 11.36 3.63
CA ASN A 298 -10.98 11.25 2.21
C ASN A 298 -12.08 11.93 1.42
N LYS A 299 -11.71 12.92 0.62
CA LYS A 299 -12.61 13.59 -0.32
C LYS A 299 -12.14 13.33 -1.74
N VAL A 300 -13.06 12.86 -2.54
CA VAL A 300 -12.92 12.75 -3.99
C VAL A 300 -14.19 13.34 -4.58
N ASP A 301 -14.03 14.26 -5.48
CA ASP A 301 -15.13 15.09 -6.00
C ASP A 301 -15.94 15.73 -4.83
N ASP A 302 -17.24 15.56 -4.79
CA ASP A 302 -18.10 16.13 -3.75
C ASP A 302 -18.34 15.20 -2.54
N VAL A 303 -17.73 13.99 -2.54
CA VAL A 303 -17.98 13.00 -1.49
C VAL A 303 -16.87 13.00 -0.45
N VAL A 304 -17.21 13.29 0.80
CA VAL A 304 -16.31 13.15 1.95
C VAL A 304 -16.64 11.87 2.71
N THR A 305 -15.68 10.98 2.85
CA THR A 305 -15.78 9.78 3.68
C THR A 305 -14.92 9.90 4.93
N GLN A 306 -15.39 9.31 6.03
CA GLN A 306 -14.69 9.26 7.31
C GLN A 306 -14.34 7.83 7.69
N LEU A 307 -13.14 7.65 8.29
CA LEU A 307 -12.67 6.38 8.81
C LEU A 307 -12.12 6.58 10.22
N ARG A 308 -12.42 5.69 11.15
CA ARG A 308 -11.86 5.73 12.51
C ARG A 308 -10.62 4.82 12.58
N PHE A 309 -9.58 5.32 13.26
CA PHE A 309 -8.33 4.60 13.49
C PHE A 309 -8.13 4.36 14.99
N ASN A 310 -7.40 3.30 15.32
CA ASN A 310 -7.07 3.02 16.72
C ASN A 310 -5.93 3.88 17.25
N PHE A 311 -5.01 4.28 16.38
CA PHE A 311 -3.85 5.10 16.72
C PHE A 311 -3.27 5.81 15.49
N MET A 312 -2.79 7.03 15.69
CA MET A 312 -2.06 7.82 14.71
C MET A 312 -0.92 8.59 15.39
N PRO A 313 0.29 8.63 14.82
CA PRO A 313 1.43 9.29 15.44
C PRO A 313 1.31 10.81 15.41
N ASP A 314 0.65 11.38 14.42
CA ASP A 314 0.45 12.81 14.21
C ASP A 314 -0.83 13.07 13.39
N SER A 315 -1.17 14.34 13.23
CA SER A 315 -2.20 14.79 12.30
C SER A 315 -1.54 15.29 11.02
N ARG A 316 -2.01 14.82 9.86
CA ARG A 316 -1.54 15.27 8.56
C ARG A 316 -2.63 15.30 7.52
N VAL A 317 -2.51 16.22 6.54
CA VAL A 317 -3.46 16.34 5.44
C VAL A 317 -2.76 16.78 4.17
N GLU A 318 -3.21 16.28 3.05
CA GLU A 318 -2.82 16.69 1.72
C GLU A 318 -4.05 17.08 0.92
N VAL A 319 -3.91 18.15 0.16
CA VAL A 319 -4.96 18.67 -0.72
C VAL A 319 -4.37 18.88 -2.12
N ILE A 320 -5.13 18.44 -3.12
CA ILE A 320 -4.80 18.64 -4.54
C ILE A 320 -5.91 19.47 -5.18
N SER A 321 -5.54 20.54 -5.87
CA SER A 321 -6.47 21.40 -6.58
C SER A 321 -5.84 21.99 -7.85
N ARG A 322 -6.69 22.26 -8.84
CA ARG A 322 -6.29 23.10 -10.01
C ARG A 322 -6.25 24.58 -9.67
N ARG A 323 -6.79 24.97 -8.53
CA ARG A 323 -6.91 26.35 -8.08
C ARG A 323 -5.99 26.61 -6.89
N PRO A 324 -4.80 27.22 -7.11
CA PRO A 324 -3.81 27.44 -6.05
C PRO A 324 -4.32 28.38 -4.94
N GLU A 325 -5.25 29.27 -5.25
CA GLU A 325 -5.87 30.20 -4.30
C GLU A 325 -6.66 29.49 -3.20
N ILE A 326 -7.28 28.32 -3.49
CA ILE A 326 -7.98 27.51 -2.49
C ILE A 326 -6.97 26.94 -1.49
N ILE A 327 -5.86 26.41 -2.02
CA ILE A 327 -4.80 25.83 -1.19
C ILE A 327 -4.17 26.89 -0.28
N ALA A 328 -3.94 28.10 -0.80
CA ALA A 328 -3.33 29.19 -0.05
C ALA A 328 -4.18 29.63 1.17
N GLY A 329 -5.52 29.56 1.05
CA GLY A 329 -6.44 29.91 2.16
C GLY A 329 -6.66 28.81 3.18
N LEU A 330 -6.33 27.56 2.84
CA LEU A 330 -6.72 26.40 3.61
C LEU A 330 -5.99 26.26 4.95
N GLU A 331 -4.74 26.71 5.03
CA GLU A 331 -3.94 26.64 6.25
C GLU A 331 -4.65 27.30 7.44
N LYS A 332 -5.14 28.52 7.26
CA LYS A 332 -5.87 29.23 8.30
C LYS A 332 -7.14 28.47 8.72
N LEU A 333 -7.89 27.93 7.75
CA LEU A 333 -9.11 27.19 8.02
C LEU A 333 -8.84 25.88 8.78
N LEU A 334 -7.73 25.20 8.49
CA LEU A 334 -7.28 24.03 9.24
C LEU A 334 -6.91 24.39 10.68
N LEU A 335 -6.19 25.51 10.88
CA LEU A 335 -5.83 26.00 12.20
C LEU A 335 -7.06 26.38 13.03
N ASP A 336 -8.09 26.96 12.41
CA ASP A 336 -9.37 27.31 13.05
C ASP A 336 -10.18 26.07 13.50
N CYS A 337 -9.86 24.89 12.93
CA CYS A 337 -10.43 23.60 13.38
C CYS A 337 -9.69 23.03 14.61
N ARG A 338 -8.56 23.60 15.01
CA ARG A 338 -7.84 23.16 16.20
C ARG A 338 -8.64 23.47 17.46
N ILE A 339 -8.66 22.54 18.38
CA ILE A 339 -9.19 22.74 19.74
C ILE A 339 -8.10 23.44 20.53
N GLY A 340 -8.39 24.63 21.03
CA GLY A 340 -7.42 25.38 21.84
C GLY A 340 -6.96 24.57 23.03
N SER A 341 -5.66 24.49 23.26
CA SER A 341 -5.13 24.12 24.57
C SER A 341 -5.67 25.17 25.56
N LYS A 342 -6.39 24.73 26.58
CA LYS A 342 -6.59 25.58 27.76
C LYS A 342 -5.17 25.93 28.22
N GLU A 343 -4.80 27.21 28.14
CA GLU A 343 -3.64 27.71 28.86
C GLU A 343 -3.83 27.30 30.33
N PRO A 344 -2.82 26.72 30.97
CA PRO A 344 -2.91 26.47 32.40
C PRO A 344 -3.04 27.83 33.08
N SER A 345 -4.17 28.02 33.76
CA SER A 345 -4.45 29.19 34.63
C SER A 345 -3.51 29.20 35.83
#